data_6c92b2334e9871d95b6c71da1f7abf34
#
_entry.id   6c92b2334e9871d95b6c71da1f7abf34
#
_cell.length_a   1.000
_cell.length_b   1.000
_cell.length_c   1.000
_cell.angle_alpha   90.00
_cell.angle_beta   90.00
_cell.angle_gamma   90.00
#
_symmetry.space_group_name_H-M   'P 1'
#
loop_
_entity.id
_entity.type
_entity.pdbx_description
1 polymer ?
#
loop_
_entity_poly.entity_id
_entity_poly.type
_entity_poly.pdbx_seq_one_letter_code
_entity_poly.pdbx_strand_id
1 'polypeptide(L)'
;VLLSVSXLPGAVSVKGNKFYASTPNIKVWNNGKTQWTYTRSTNEVTVSKPNDAQQMTANPYKFITIYKSGYALSLKETGGQYEIHLKAIHPGRSIQEAFINISHSYYPTKVRMRQGKKWATITISGLRTRNIPNSSFEFNKKAYPNAEIVDLR
;
A
#
# COMPACT_ATOMS: atom_id res chain seq x y z
N VAL A 1 -4.47 8.36 7.44
CA VAL A 1 -3.04 8.34 7.08
C VAL A 1 -2.85 9.06 5.74
N LEU A 2 -1.97 10.02 5.71
CA LEU A 2 -1.57 10.69 4.47
C LEU A 2 -0.34 10.00 3.90
N LEU A 3 -0.45 9.50 2.68
CA LEU A 3 0.68 8.90 1.97
C LEU A 3 1.04 9.79 0.79
N SER A 4 2.33 9.97 0.58
CA SER A 4 2.84 10.63 -0.62
C SER A 4 3.77 9.65 -1.32
N VAL A 5 3.44 9.32 -2.56
CA VAL A 5 4.25 8.41 -3.36
C VAL A 5 4.88 9.24 -4.48
N SER A 6 6.15 9.51 -4.34
CA SER A 6 6.93 10.20 -5.39
C SER A 6 6.16 11.34 -6.07
N UNK A 7 5.58 12.12 -5.15
CA UNK A 7 4.97 13.22 -5.65
C UNK A 7 3.53 13.17 -5.84
N LEU A 8 3.13 12.13 -5.56
CA LEU A 8 1.66 12.11 -5.68
C LEU A 8 1.05 12.03 -4.28
N PRO A 9 0.34 13.06 -3.86
CA PRO A 9 -0.32 13.02 -2.55
C PRO A 9 -1.47 12.01 -2.56
N GLY A 10 -1.67 11.37 -1.42
CA GLY A 10 -2.74 10.40 -1.28
C GLY A 10 -3.08 10.13 0.15
N ALA A 11 -4.14 9.39 0.37
CA ALA A 11 -4.58 8.98 1.70
C ALA A 11 -4.84 7.48 1.68
N VAL A 12 -4.57 6.84 2.83
CA VAL A 12 -4.76 5.40 2.96
C VAL A 12 -5.40 5.09 4.30
N SER A 13 -6.33 4.15 4.29
CA SER A 13 -6.89 3.54 5.48
C SER A 13 -6.61 2.05 5.44
N VAL A 14 -6.22 1.47 6.58
CA VAL A 14 -5.86 0.06 6.66
C VAL A 14 -6.56 -0.58 7.86
N LYS A 15 -7.07 -1.79 7.66
CA LYS A 15 -7.68 -2.59 8.74
C LYS A 15 -7.41 -4.07 8.43
N GLY A 16 -6.43 -4.66 9.13
CA GLY A 16 -6.01 -6.02 8.84
C GLY A 16 -5.48 -6.14 7.42
N ASN A 17 -6.09 -7.03 6.63
CA ASN A 17 -5.71 -7.22 5.23
C ASN A 17 -6.56 -6.37 4.26
N LYS A 18 -7.35 -5.46 4.81
CA LYS A 18 -8.19 -4.57 4.01
C LYS A 18 -7.56 -3.20 3.90
N PHE A 19 -7.78 -2.52 2.77
CA PHE A 19 -7.31 -1.14 2.66
C PHE A 19 -8.17 -0.35 1.68
N TYR A 20 -8.14 0.96 1.86
CA TYR A 20 -8.66 1.95 0.94
C TYR A 20 -7.54 2.94 0.68
N ALA A 21 -7.29 3.26 -0.59
CA ALA A 21 -6.29 4.23 -0.96
C ALA A 21 -6.89 5.22 -1.96
N SER A 22 -6.49 6.48 -1.86
CA SER A 22 -7.04 7.52 -2.71
C SER A 22 -5.96 8.52 -3.10
N THR A 23 -5.88 8.77 -4.40
CA THR A 23 -5.11 9.88 -4.98
C THR A 23 -6.08 10.72 -5.83
N PRO A 24 -5.62 11.86 -6.39
CA PRO A 24 -6.54 12.66 -7.22
C PRO A 24 -7.14 11.91 -8.40
N ASN A 25 -6.42 10.94 -8.99
CA ASN A 25 -6.92 10.23 -10.19
C ASN A 25 -7.37 8.80 -9.91
N ILE A 26 -6.91 8.17 -8.83
CA ILE A 26 -7.15 6.75 -8.60
C ILE A 26 -7.67 6.53 -7.18
N LYS A 27 -8.69 5.68 -7.05
CA LYS A 27 -9.15 5.20 -5.76
C LYS A 27 -9.15 3.67 -5.78
N VAL A 28 -8.67 3.07 -4.70
CA VAL A 28 -8.61 1.62 -4.59
C VAL A 28 -9.31 1.18 -3.31
N TRP A 29 -10.21 0.23 -3.43
CA TRP A 29 -10.83 -0.45 -2.30
C TRP A 29 -10.38 -1.90 -2.33
N ASN A 30 -10.07 -2.47 -1.18
CA ASN A 30 -9.66 -3.87 -1.08
C ASN A 30 -10.20 -4.44 0.22
N ASN A 31 -11.11 -5.40 0.11
CA ASN A 31 -11.74 -6.01 1.29
C ASN A 31 -11.06 -7.32 1.70
N GLY A 32 -9.89 -7.61 1.14
CA GLY A 32 -9.15 -8.83 1.42
C GLY A 32 -9.41 -9.95 0.41
N LYS A 33 -10.51 -9.87 -0.33
CA LYS A 33 -10.89 -10.89 -1.32
C LYS A 33 -11.04 -10.32 -2.72
N THR A 34 -11.46 -9.07 -2.81
CA THR A 34 -11.68 -8.38 -4.09
C THR A 34 -11.07 -7.01 -4.00
N GLN A 35 -10.51 -6.57 -5.10
CA GLN A 35 -9.98 -5.22 -5.24
C GLN A 35 -10.74 -4.49 -6.34
N TRP A 36 -11.17 -3.27 -6.04
CA TRP A 36 -11.80 -2.36 -7.01
C TRP A 36 -10.86 -1.17 -7.18
N THR A 37 -10.54 -0.85 -8.42
CA THR A 37 -9.72 0.31 -8.75
C THR A 37 -10.50 1.23 -9.67
N TYR A 38 -10.83 2.40 -9.16
CA TYR A 38 -11.51 3.44 -9.95
C TYR A 38 -10.47 4.38 -10.51
N THR A 39 -10.51 4.60 -11.82
CA THR A 39 -9.66 5.55 -12.51
C THR A 39 -10.52 6.71 -13.01
N ARG A 40 -10.26 7.89 -12.47
CA ARG A 40 -11.09 9.06 -12.75
C ARG A 40 -11.02 9.50 -14.21
N SER A 41 -9.81 9.48 -14.80
CA SER A 41 -9.60 9.94 -16.15
C SER A 41 -10.38 9.14 -17.20
N THR A 42 -10.62 7.85 -16.93
CA THR A 42 -11.39 6.98 -17.82
C THR A 42 -12.80 6.71 -17.32
N ASN A 43 -13.09 7.10 -16.08
CA ASN A 43 -14.37 6.81 -15.41
C ASN A 43 -14.66 5.32 -15.40
N GLU A 44 -13.64 4.52 -15.09
CA GLU A 44 -13.70 3.06 -15.14
C GLU A 44 -13.40 2.48 -13.79
N VAL A 45 -14.09 1.39 -13.43
CA VAL A 45 -13.79 0.61 -12.24
C VAL A 45 -13.34 -0.79 -12.69
N THR A 46 -12.10 -1.13 -12.41
CA THR A 46 -11.57 -2.46 -12.65
C THR A 46 -11.76 -3.31 -11.39
N VAL A 47 -12.33 -4.49 -11.55
CA VAL A 47 -12.51 -5.44 -10.44
C VAL A 47 -11.54 -6.60 -10.63
N SER A 48 -10.75 -6.89 -9.63
CA SER A 48 -9.71 -7.92 -9.73
C SER A 48 -9.54 -8.64 -8.40
N LYS A 49 -8.80 -9.74 -8.43
CA LYS A 49 -8.33 -10.39 -7.21
C LYS A 49 -7.06 -9.65 -6.74
N PRO A 50 -6.92 -9.38 -5.46
CA PRO A 50 -5.71 -8.71 -4.99
C PRO A 50 -4.48 -9.58 -5.24
N ASN A 51 -3.42 -8.98 -5.73
CA ASN A 51 -2.13 -9.66 -5.81
C ASN A 51 -1.16 -9.03 -4.81
N ASP A 52 -0.11 -9.78 -4.50
CA ASP A 52 0.80 -9.37 -3.44
C ASP A 52 1.51 -8.05 -3.74
N ALA A 53 1.93 -7.84 -4.99
CA ALA A 53 2.63 -6.61 -5.35
C ALA A 53 1.72 -5.38 -5.22
N GLN A 54 0.47 -5.50 -5.68
CA GLN A 54 -0.49 -4.40 -5.55
C GLN A 54 -0.83 -4.12 -4.10
N GLN A 55 -0.98 -5.18 -3.30
CA GLN A 55 -1.27 -5.01 -1.87
C GLN A 55 -0.12 -4.33 -1.15
N MET A 56 1.12 -4.62 -1.53
CA MET A 56 2.28 -4.00 -0.91
C MET A 56 2.38 -2.51 -1.21
N THR A 57 2.12 -2.13 -2.47
CA THR A 57 2.20 -0.72 -2.86
C THR A 57 1.15 0.12 -2.13
N ALA A 58 -0.01 -0.47 -1.84
CA ALA A 58 -1.10 0.25 -1.20
C ALA A 58 -1.11 0.12 0.33
N ASN A 59 -0.41 -0.87 0.87
CA ASN A 59 -0.42 -1.11 2.31
C ASN A 59 1.01 -1.28 2.82
N PRO A 60 1.65 -0.18 3.25
CA PRO A 60 3.03 -0.27 3.73
C PRO A 60 3.20 -1.16 4.96
N TYR A 61 2.11 -1.43 5.71
CA TYR A 61 2.21 -2.32 6.86
C TYR A 61 2.40 -3.79 6.46
N LYS A 62 2.13 -4.15 5.22
CA LYS A 62 2.38 -5.53 4.77
C LYS A 62 3.87 -5.87 4.78
N PHE A 63 4.73 -4.85 4.70
CA PHE A 63 6.16 -5.11 4.84
C PHE A 63 6.51 -5.71 6.20
N ILE A 64 5.70 -5.43 7.22
CA ILE A 64 5.93 -5.98 8.55
C ILE A 64 5.68 -7.49 8.57
N THR A 65 4.83 -8.00 7.68
CA THR A 65 4.57 -9.45 7.60
C THR A 65 5.39 -10.13 6.51
N ILE A 66 5.81 -9.39 5.50
CA ILE A 66 6.53 -9.95 4.36
C ILE A 66 7.91 -10.46 4.73
N TYR A 67 8.57 -9.82 5.71
CA TYR A 67 9.90 -10.25 6.10
C TYR A 67 9.92 -11.69 6.62
N LYS A 68 8.77 -12.24 6.97
CA LYS A 68 8.68 -13.59 7.49
C LYS A 68 8.96 -14.66 6.44
N SER A 69 8.94 -14.30 5.17
CA SER A 69 9.22 -15.28 4.13
C SER A 69 9.87 -14.63 2.92
N GLY A 70 11.08 -15.05 2.60
CA GLY A 70 11.75 -14.70 1.37
C GLY A 70 12.60 -13.46 1.39
N TYR A 71 12.85 -12.86 2.57
CA TYR A 71 13.70 -11.68 2.68
C TYR A 71 14.71 -11.84 3.80
N ALA A 72 15.93 -11.39 3.55
CA ALA A 72 16.92 -11.20 4.60
C ALA A 72 16.64 -9.84 5.24
N LEU A 73 16.59 -9.82 6.57
CA LEU A 73 16.22 -8.63 7.32
C LEU A 73 17.39 -8.15 8.16
N SER A 74 17.64 -6.84 8.16
CA SER A 74 18.57 -6.23 9.10
C SER A 74 17.94 -4.96 9.67
N LEU A 75 18.35 -4.60 10.87
CA LEU A 75 17.83 -3.46 11.60
C LEU A 75 19.00 -2.61 12.07
N LYS A 76 18.87 -1.29 11.90
CA LYS A 76 19.82 -0.38 12.53
C LYS A 76 19.08 0.83 13.10
N GLU A 77 19.68 1.46 14.08
CA GLU A 77 19.17 2.66 14.70
C GLU A 77 20.05 3.84 14.27
N THR A 78 19.45 4.89 13.74
CA THR A 78 20.17 6.05 13.26
C THR A 78 19.34 7.32 13.52
N GLY A 79 19.95 8.31 14.19
CA GLY A 79 19.34 9.61 14.34
C GLY A 79 17.98 9.59 15.01
N GLY A 80 17.79 8.71 16.00
CA GLY A 80 16.52 8.65 16.71
C GLY A 80 15.43 7.88 15.99
N GLN A 81 15.77 7.14 14.95
CA GLN A 81 14.83 6.31 14.22
C GLN A 81 15.42 4.93 13.98
N TYR A 82 14.54 3.98 13.69
CA TYR A 82 14.95 2.65 13.28
C TYR A 82 14.81 2.53 11.77
N GLU A 83 15.73 1.80 11.15
CA GLU A 83 15.62 1.49 9.73
C GLU A 83 15.68 -0.03 9.55
N ILE A 84 14.65 -0.58 8.93
CA ILE A 84 14.59 -1.99 8.57
C ILE A 84 14.97 -2.10 7.10
N HIS A 85 15.95 -2.96 6.81
CA HIS A 85 16.36 -3.25 5.45
C HIS A 85 15.94 -4.67 5.09
N LEU A 86 15.15 -4.81 4.03
CA LEU A 86 14.70 -6.08 3.49
C LEU A 86 15.37 -6.31 2.15
N LYS A 87 15.98 -7.48 1.98
CA LYS A 87 16.59 -7.85 0.71
C LYS A 87 16.07 -9.22 0.30
N ALA A 88 15.53 -9.34 -0.90
CA ALA A 88 14.95 -10.58 -1.37
C ALA A 88 16.02 -11.67 -1.47
N ILE A 89 15.69 -12.85 -0.93
CA ILE A 89 16.56 -14.01 -1.02
C ILE A 89 16.54 -14.57 -2.44
N HIS A 90 15.37 -14.51 -3.09
CA HIS A 90 15.19 -15.01 -4.45
C HIS A 90 14.98 -13.86 -5.41
N PRO A 91 15.69 -13.84 -6.54
CA PRO A 91 15.61 -12.72 -7.49
C PRO A 91 14.26 -12.58 -8.21
N GLY A 92 13.42 -13.63 -8.14
CA GLY A 92 12.09 -13.58 -8.76
C GLY A 92 11.03 -12.77 -8.02
N ARG A 93 11.35 -12.26 -6.82
CA ARG A 93 10.40 -11.42 -6.08
C ARG A 93 10.17 -10.09 -6.79
N SER A 94 8.92 -9.65 -6.87
CA SER A 94 8.61 -8.38 -7.53
C SER A 94 9.25 -7.20 -6.79
N ILE A 95 9.26 -7.23 -5.45
CA ILE A 95 10.02 -6.24 -4.68
C ILE A 95 11.31 -6.91 -4.25
N GLN A 96 12.43 -6.38 -4.71
CA GLN A 96 13.73 -6.99 -4.49
C GLN A 96 14.43 -6.42 -3.28
N GLU A 97 14.12 -5.19 -2.93
CA GLU A 97 14.77 -4.53 -1.80
C GLU A 97 13.84 -3.46 -1.24
N ALA A 98 13.84 -3.29 0.07
CA ALA A 98 13.05 -2.22 0.70
C ALA A 98 13.75 -1.72 1.95
N PHE A 99 13.58 -0.43 2.22
CA PHE A 99 14.00 0.21 3.47
C PHE A 99 12.77 0.80 4.13
N ILE A 100 12.54 0.46 5.39
CA ILE A 100 11.41 0.97 6.16
C ILE A 100 11.95 1.77 7.32
N ASN A 101 11.65 3.06 7.36
CA ASN A 101 12.01 3.92 8.47
C ASN A 101 10.86 3.92 9.48
N ILE A 102 11.20 3.74 10.75
CA ILE A 102 10.25 3.62 11.84
C ILE A 102 10.65 4.61 12.93
N SER A 103 9.67 5.37 13.42
CA SER A 103 9.91 6.33 14.51
C SER A 103 10.16 5.60 15.83
N HIS A 104 10.62 6.35 16.83
CA HIS A 104 10.78 5.82 18.19
C HIS A 104 9.46 5.34 18.80
N SER A 105 8.35 5.85 18.33
CA SER A 105 7.01 5.38 18.77
C SER A 105 6.53 4.17 17.97
N TYR A 106 7.41 3.58 17.15
CA TYR A 106 7.17 2.37 16.38
C TYR A 106 6.14 2.53 15.28
N TYR A 107 6.03 3.74 14.71
CA TYR A 107 5.20 3.98 13.54
C TYR A 107 6.07 4.14 12.29
N PRO A 108 5.69 3.53 11.16
CA PRO A 108 6.45 3.73 9.93
C PRO A 108 6.30 5.17 9.44
N THR A 109 7.41 5.74 8.99
CA THR A 109 7.45 7.12 8.49
C THR A 109 7.81 7.20 7.02
N LYS A 110 8.53 6.22 6.52
CA LYS A 110 8.94 6.20 5.11
C LYS A 110 9.21 4.77 4.67
N VAL A 111 8.80 4.44 3.46
CA VAL A 111 9.14 3.17 2.83
C VAL A 111 9.75 3.46 1.48
N ARG A 112 10.95 2.92 1.22
CA ARG A 112 11.56 2.94 -0.11
C ARG A 112 11.64 1.52 -0.59
N MET A 113 11.21 1.26 -1.83
CA MET A 113 11.20 -0.09 -2.36
C MET A 113 11.71 -0.12 -3.80
N ARG A 114 12.35 -1.21 -4.17
CA ARG A 114 12.91 -1.38 -5.49
C ARG A 114 12.24 -2.54 -6.23
N GLN A 115 11.78 -2.25 -7.44
CA GLN A 115 11.26 -3.24 -8.38
C GLN A 115 12.13 -3.16 -9.63
N GLY A 116 12.90 -4.21 -9.89
CA GLY A 116 13.89 -4.15 -10.96
C GLY A 116 14.90 -3.05 -10.68
N LYS A 117 14.99 -2.09 -11.59
CA LYS A 117 15.91 -0.95 -11.44
C LYS A 117 15.20 0.31 -10.91
N LYS A 118 13.90 0.25 -10.70
CA LYS A 118 13.12 1.42 -10.28
C LYS A 118 12.92 1.45 -8.78
N TRP A 119 13.12 2.63 -8.19
CA TRP A 119 12.85 2.88 -6.79
C TRP A 119 11.58 3.70 -6.64
N ALA A 120 10.79 3.36 -5.65
CA ALA A 120 9.61 4.15 -5.25
C ALA A 120 9.74 4.50 -3.78
N THR A 121 9.30 5.69 -3.42
CA THR A 121 9.32 6.16 -2.03
C THR A 121 7.91 6.51 -1.60
N ILE A 122 7.50 5.98 -0.45
CA ILE A 122 6.22 6.31 0.18
C ILE A 122 6.56 7.02 1.49
N THR A 123 6.10 8.25 1.64
CA THR A 123 6.24 8.99 2.90
C THR A 123 4.90 8.94 3.64
N ILE A 124 4.94 8.61 4.92
CA ILE A 124 3.75 8.41 5.74
C ILE A 124 3.66 9.52 6.78
N SER A 125 2.55 10.25 6.81
CA SER A 125 2.29 11.30 7.78
C SER A 125 0.85 11.24 8.25
N GLY A 126 0.56 11.92 9.37
CA GLY A 126 -0.80 11.99 9.89
C GLY A 126 -1.38 10.65 10.29
N LEU A 127 -0.54 9.75 10.77
CA LEU A 127 -1.01 8.43 11.17
C LEU A 127 -1.95 8.55 12.36
N ARG A 128 -3.12 7.94 12.26
CA ARG A 128 -4.13 7.95 13.33
C ARG A 128 -4.76 6.59 13.45
N THR A 129 -5.04 6.21 14.67
CA THR A 129 -5.78 4.98 14.96
C THR A 129 -7.24 5.33 15.19
N ARG A 130 -8.16 4.67 14.44
CA ARG A 130 -9.58 4.84 14.67
C ARG A 130 -10.32 3.61 14.14
N ASN A 131 -11.53 3.42 14.65
CA ASN A 131 -12.37 2.32 14.20
C ASN A 131 -13.00 2.68 12.84
N ILE A 132 -12.73 1.85 11.83
CA ILE A 132 -13.23 2.08 10.47
C ILE A 132 -14.18 0.94 10.11
N PRO A 133 -15.42 1.23 9.66
CA PRO A 133 -16.33 0.15 9.31
C PRO A 133 -15.86 -0.61 8.07
N ASN A 134 -16.22 -1.88 8.00
CA ASN A 134 -15.79 -2.75 6.89
C ASN A 134 -16.29 -2.26 5.54
N SER A 135 -17.44 -1.58 5.51
CA SER A 135 -17.99 -1.03 4.28
C SER A 135 -17.09 0.02 3.63
N SER A 136 -16.20 0.63 4.41
CA SER A 136 -15.24 1.61 3.88
C SER A 136 -14.21 0.98 2.95
N PHE A 137 -14.10 -0.34 2.97
CA PHE A 137 -13.12 -1.07 2.14
C PHE A 137 -13.79 -1.76 0.94
N GLU A 138 -15.03 -1.41 0.64
CA GLU A 138 -15.76 -1.97 -0.48
C GLU A 138 -16.25 -0.85 -1.40
N PHE A 139 -16.24 -1.15 -2.69
CA PHE A 139 -16.72 -0.21 -3.70
C PHE A 139 -18.24 -0.11 -3.64
N ASN A 140 -18.75 1.12 -3.68
CA ASN A 140 -20.18 1.39 -3.70
C ASN A 140 -20.57 1.90 -5.09
N LYS A 141 -21.22 1.04 -5.87
CA LYS A 141 -21.62 1.38 -7.23
C LYS A 141 -22.56 2.59 -7.28
N LYS A 142 -23.38 2.78 -6.24
CA LYS A 142 -24.30 3.92 -6.23
C LYS A 142 -23.59 5.28 -6.20
N ALA A 143 -22.37 5.31 -5.69
CA ALA A 143 -21.57 6.53 -5.69
C ALA A 143 -20.92 6.82 -7.04
N TYR A 144 -20.94 5.85 -7.95
CA TYR A 144 -20.32 5.95 -9.27
C TYR A 144 -21.26 5.39 -10.34
N PRO A 145 -22.45 5.99 -10.50
CA PRO A 145 -23.50 5.37 -11.34
C PRO A 145 -23.14 5.27 -12.81
N ASN A 146 -22.26 6.15 -13.30
CA ASN A 146 -21.90 6.20 -14.72
C ASN A 146 -20.55 5.56 -15.02
N ALA A 147 -19.89 4.94 -14.01
CA ALA A 147 -18.60 4.33 -14.24
C ALA A 147 -18.75 2.97 -14.94
N GLU A 148 -17.89 2.74 -15.93
CA GLU A 148 -17.81 1.43 -16.57
C GLU A 148 -17.14 0.44 -15.62
N ILE A 149 -17.72 -0.75 -15.49
CA ILE A 149 -17.17 -1.77 -14.60
C ILE A 149 -16.58 -2.89 -15.45
N VAL A 150 -15.27 -3.11 -15.29
CA VAL A 150 -14.54 -4.16 -15.99
C VAL A 150 -14.11 -5.21 -14.97
N ASP A 151 -14.69 -6.39 -15.04
CA ASP A 151 -14.42 -7.45 -14.07
C ASP A 151 -13.38 -8.40 -14.65
N LEU A 152 -12.22 -8.45 -14.00
CA LEU A 152 -11.07 -9.25 -14.43
C LEU A 152 -10.82 -10.47 -13.54
N ARG A 153 -11.75 -10.82 -12.65
CA ARG A 153 -11.57 -11.95 -11.73
C ARG A 153 -11.66 -13.31 -12.41
#